data_102ed3b35652a9c064a8f64c32543228
#
_entry.id   102ed3b35652a9c064a8f64c32543228
#
_cell.length_a   1.000
_cell.length_b   1.000
_cell.length_c   1.000
_cell.angle_alpha   90.00
_cell.angle_beta   90.00
_cell.angle_gamma   90.00
#
_symmetry.space_group_name_H-M   'P 1'
#
loop_
_entity.id
_entity.type
_entity.pdbx_description
1 polymer ?
#
loop_
_entity_poly.entity_id
_entity_poly.type
_entity_poly.pdbx_seq_one_letter_code
_entity_poly.pdbx_strand_id
1 'polypeptide(L)'
;MSRLPEAQTVPGKADLGGVWWDEERWDRELGEDLLRLNALTAGAWAGEFAGRLEVEISEERMLPWLQEHSRIQAAYINAQTRDELEKALRDPEPREAVKNLFLLAISVWALREAISSVTAAASFGSTEAAQAGGLQTKRWRVNSSDPRDAHLAMDGETVPIRERFSNGMRWPGDPAGGAENNANCQCSVEFGR
;
A
#
# COMPACT_ATOMS: atom_id res chain seq x y z
N MET A 1 2.01 -8.19 24.08
CA MET A 1 0.74 -7.51 24.44
C MET A 1 1.09 -6.20 25.10
N SER A 2 1.13 -5.11 24.36
CA SER A 2 1.37 -3.77 24.89
C SER A 2 0.07 -3.27 25.51
N ARG A 3 0.12 -2.87 26.78
CA ARG A 3 -1.03 -2.28 27.47
C ARG A 3 -1.32 -0.92 26.84
N LEU A 4 -2.57 -0.70 26.41
CA LEU A 4 -3.06 0.64 26.11
C LEU A 4 -2.86 1.53 27.35
N PRO A 5 -2.42 2.79 27.20
CA PRO A 5 -2.33 3.70 28.33
C PRO A 5 -3.70 3.90 28.95
N GLU A 6 -3.75 3.96 30.30
CA GLU A 6 -4.96 4.24 31.05
C GLU A 6 -5.61 5.55 30.57
N ALA A 7 -6.94 5.51 30.42
CA ALA A 7 -7.74 6.63 29.94
C ALA A 7 -7.52 7.88 30.82
N GLN A 8 -6.71 8.79 30.35
CA GLN A 8 -6.71 10.15 30.87
C GLN A 8 -8.03 10.83 30.48
N THR A 9 -8.61 11.55 31.41
CA THR A 9 -9.85 12.30 31.26
C THR A 9 -9.81 13.16 30.00
N VAL A 10 -10.76 12.92 29.09
CA VAL A 10 -10.92 13.69 27.85
C VAL A 10 -11.19 15.16 28.23
N PRO A 11 -10.33 16.11 27.89
CA PRO A 11 -10.63 17.52 28.12
C PRO A 11 -11.77 17.96 27.20
N GLY A 12 -12.78 18.61 27.75
CA GLY A 12 -13.85 19.21 26.96
C GLY A 12 -13.30 20.25 25.99
N LYS A 13 -13.64 20.13 24.69
CA LYS A 13 -13.27 21.09 23.59
C LYS A 13 -11.81 21.54 23.54
N ALA A 14 -10.88 20.71 23.96
CA ALA A 14 -9.48 21.01 23.85
C ALA A 14 -8.99 20.78 22.42
N ASP A 15 -8.19 21.71 21.96
CA ASP A 15 -7.28 21.53 20.83
C ASP A 15 -6.56 20.18 21.00
N LEU A 16 -6.87 19.21 20.13
CA LEU A 16 -6.26 17.87 20.13
C LEU A 16 -4.84 17.93 19.57
N GLY A 17 -4.28 19.14 19.39
CA GLY A 17 -2.96 19.39 18.91
C GLY A 17 -1.85 18.81 19.80
N GLY A 18 -1.14 17.88 19.28
CA GLY A 18 0.24 17.58 19.65
C GLY A 18 0.50 16.61 20.81
N VAL A 19 -0.38 16.46 21.78
CA VAL A 19 -0.07 15.67 22.99
C VAL A 19 -0.54 14.21 22.92
N TRP A 20 -1.53 13.92 22.11
CA TRP A 20 -2.17 12.60 22.05
C TRP A 20 -1.78 11.78 20.82
N TRP A 21 -1.24 12.39 19.78
CA TRP A 21 -0.81 11.75 18.55
C TRP A 21 0.66 12.03 18.26
N ASP A 22 1.47 11.02 18.42
CA ASP A 22 2.89 11.05 18.07
C ASP A 22 3.06 10.55 16.62
N GLU A 23 2.89 11.47 15.66
CA GLU A 23 2.91 11.18 14.23
C GLU A 23 4.22 10.53 13.79
N GLU A 24 5.35 11.06 14.25
CA GLU A 24 6.68 10.55 13.89
C GLU A 24 6.87 9.10 14.36
N ARG A 25 6.43 8.80 15.57
CA ARG A 25 6.48 7.46 16.13
C ARG A 25 5.58 6.50 15.37
N TRP A 26 4.33 6.87 15.10
CA TRP A 26 3.36 6.03 14.41
C TRP A 26 3.76 5.76 12.97
N ASP A 27 4.30 6.76 12.26
CA ASP A 27 4.80 6.61 10.90
C ASP A 27 5.98 5.66 10.83
N ARG A 28 6.90 5.78 11.79
CA ARG A 28 8.07 4.89 11.87
C ARG A 28 7.65 3.45 12.18
N GLU A 29 6.87 3.23 13.25
CA GLU A 29 6.49 1.88 13.68
C GLU A 29 5.68 1.15 12.59
N LEU A 30 4.67 1.80 12.01
CA LEU A 30 3.89 1.23 10.94
C LEU A 30 4.72 1.05 9.66
N GLY A 31 5.60 1.99 9.34
CA GLY A 31 6.49 1.91 8.18
C GLY A 31 7.44 0.72 8.25
N GLU A 32 7.98 0.40 9.44
CA GLU A 32 8.81 -0.77 9.64
C GLU A 32 8.03 -2.09 9.48
N ASP A 33 6.80 -2.16 9.96
CA ASP A 33 5.94 -3.33 9.80
C ASP A 33 5.52 -3.54 8.34
N LEU A 34 5.15 -2.45 7.66
CA LEU A 34 4.82 -2.48 6.22
C LEU A 34 6.04 -2.85 5.37
N LEU A 35 7.23 -2.36 5.72
CA LEU A 35 8.46 -2.73 5.03
C LEU A 35 8.72 -4.24 5.09
N ARG A 36 8.56 -4.85 6.26
CA ARG A 36 8.70 -6.31 6.40
C ARG A 36 7.70 -7.06 5.53
N LEU A 37 6.43 -6.66 5.55
CA LEU A 37 5.38 -7.28 4.75
C LEU A 37 5.63 -7.10 3.24
N ASN A 38 5.93 -5.89 2.82
CA ASN A 38 6.17 -5.57 1.42
C ASN A 38 7.43 -6.27 0.88
N ALA A 39 8.50 -6.35 1.70
CA ALA A 39 9.72 -7.06 1.33
C ALA A 39 9.50 -8.58 1.17
N LEU A 40 8.76 -9.21 2.10
CA LEU A 40 8.39 -10.61 1.98
C LEU A 40 7.55 -10.88 0.73
N THR A 41 6.58 -10.02 0.45
CA THR A 41 5.68 -10.16 -0.71
C THR A 41 6.46 -9.95 -2.01
N ALA A 42 7.23 -8.86 -2.12
CA ALA A 42 8.01 -8.57 -3.32
C ALA A 42 9.08 -9.64 -3.58
N GLY A 43 9.77 -10.09 -2.53
CA GLY A 43 10.76 -11.15 -2.61
C GLY A 43 10.18 -12.48 -3.06
N ALA A 44 9.01 -12.86 -2.55
CA ALA A 44 8.32 -14.10 -2.96
C ALA A 44 7.95 -14.06 -4.46
N TRP A 45 7.34 -12.97 -4.92
CA TRP A 45 6.97 -12.83 -6.33
C TRP A 45 8.17 -12.67 -7.25
N ALA A 46 9.19 -11.91 -6.83
CA ALA A 46 10.44 -11.79 -7.59
C ALA A 46 11.14 -13.14 -7.70
N GLY A 47 11.24 -13.90 -6.62
CA GLY A 47 11.85 -15.23 -6.60
C GLY A 47 11.13 -16.24 -7.49
N GLU A 48 9.79 -16.26 -7.47
CA GLU A 48 8.98 -17.12 -8.33
C GLU A 48 9.21 -16.80 -9.82
N PHE A 49 9.22 -15.51 -10.19
CA PHE A 49 9.51 -15.10 -11.57
C PHE A 49 10.95 -15.35 -11.97
N ALA A 50 11.90 -15.04 -11.10
CA ALA A 50 13.33 -15.28 -11.35
C ALA A 50 13.63 -16.76 -11.56
N GLY A 51 13.00 -17.64 -10.76
CA GLY A 51 13.13 -19.09 -10.94
C GLY A 51 12.61 -19.57 -12.30
N ARG A 52 11.49 -19.02 -12.79
CA ARG A 52 10.95 -19.34 -14.12
C ARG A 52 11.81 -18.83 -15.26
N LEU A 53 12.52 -17.75 -15.05
CA LEU A 53 13.38 -17.11 -16.05
C LEU A 53 14.85 -17.55 -15.95
N GLU A 54 15.18 -18.37 -14.94
CA GLU A 54 16.54 -18.85 -14.65
C GLU A 54 17.54 -17.69 -14.45
N VAL A 55 17.13 -16.64 -13.72
CA VAL A 55 17.95 -15.46 -13.44
C VAL A 55 18.09 -15.23 -11.94
N GLU A 56 19.15 -14.53 -11.55
CA GLU A 56 19.33 -14.04 -10.20
C GLU A 56 18.77 -12.62 -10.06
N ILE A 57 18.16 -12.35 -8.91
CA ILE A 57 17.68 -11.02 -8.54
C ILE A 57 18.43 -10.53 -7.31
N SER A 58 18.67 -9.23 -7.24
CA SER A 58 19.28 -8.59 -6.07
C SER A 58 18.20 -7.96 -5.20
N GLU A 59 18.06 -8.48 -3.99
CA GLU A 59 17.19 -7.88 -2.98
C GLU A 59 17.62 -6.45 -2.63
N GLU A 60 18.93 -6.18 -2.66
CA GLU A 60 19.49 -4.85 -2.40
C GLU A 60 18.96 -3.79 -3.38
N ARG A 61 18.70 -4.18 -4.63
CA ARG A 61 18.11 -3.26 -5.64
C ARG A 61 16.66 -2.91 -5.34
N MET A 62 15.93 -3.81 -4.69
CA MET A 62 14.51 -3.60 -4.36
C MET A 62 14.34 -2.75 -3.08
N LEU A 63 15.29 -2.81 -2.17
CA LEU A 63 15.18 -2.22 -0.85
C LEU A 63 14.86 -0.71 -0.85
N PRO A 64 15.50 0.16 -1.65
CA PRO A 64 15.20 1.60 -1.64
C PRO A 64 13.75 1.91 -2.00
N TRP A 65 13.20 1.21 -2.99
CA TRP A 65 11.79 1.40 -3.36
C TRP A 65 10.84 0.89 -2.27
N LEU A 66 11.14 -0.28 -1.68
CA LEU A 66 10.34 -0.86 -0.61
C LEU A 66 10.30 0.03 0.63
N GLN A 67 11.45 0.61 1.00
CA GLN A 67 11.55 1.55 2.12
C GLN A 67 10.69 2.79 1.89
N GLU A 68 10.85 3.43 0.73
CA GLU A 68 10.11 4.65 0.41
C GLU A 68 8.62 4.38 0.24
N HIS A 69 8.23 3.28 -0.41
CA HIS A 69 6.85 2.87 -0.54
C HIS A 69 6.19 2.64 0.83
N SER A 70 6.83 1.89 1.71
CA SER A 70 6.31 1.59 3.04
C SER A 70 6.18 2.85 3.91
N ARG A 71 7.15 3.77 3.81
CA ARG A 71 7.11 5.07 4.50
C ARG A 71 5.93 5.93 4.03
N ILE A 72 5.73 6.05 2.72
CA ILE A 72 4.61 6.81 2.14
C ILE A 72 3.27 6.19 2.56
N GLN A 73 3.18 4.87 2.50
CA GLN A 73 1.97 4.15 2.87
C GLN A 73 1.64 4.32 4.36
N ALA A 74 2.64 4.22 5.25
CA ALA A 74 2.46 4.44 6.69
C ALA A 74 1.94 5.85 6.99
N ALA A 75 2.58 6.87 6.43
CA ALA A 75 2.16 8.27 6.59
C ALA A 75 0.72 8.49 6.10
N TYR A 76 0.34 7.90 4.96
CA TYR A 76 -1.01 7.99 4.43
C TYR A 76 -2.06 7.34 5.36
N ILE A 77 -1.80 6.10 5.81
CA ILE A 77 -2.70 5.37 6.71
C ILE A 77 -2.86 6.12 8.03
N ASN A 78 -1.77 6.60 8.60
CA ASN A 78 -1.79 7.31 9.87
C ASN A 78 -2.49 8.66 9.77
N ALA A 79 -2.27 9.43 8.70
CA ALA A 79 -2.97 10.70 8.47
C ALA A 79 -4.49 10.47 8.38
N GLN A 80 -4.94 9.48 7.62
CA GLN A 80 -6.36 9.14 7.55
C GLN A 80 -6.93 8.68 8.89
N THR A 81 -6.19 7.83 9.59
CA THR A 81 -6.61 7.33 10.91
C THR A 81 -6.75 8.48 11.91
N ARG A 82 -5.81 9.42 11.91
CA ARG A 82 -5.87 10.63 12.72
C ARG A 82 -7.10 11.47 12.41
N ASP A 83 -7.34 11.75 11.13
CA ASP A 83 -8.49 12.57 10.71
C ASP A 83 -9.83 11.95 11.13
N GLU A 84 -9.99 10.64 10.96
CA GLU A 84 -11.19 9.94 11.38
C GLU A 84 -11.33 9.87 12.90
N LEU A 85 -10.22 9.74 13.63
CA LEU A 85 -10.20 9.75 15.08
C LEU A 85 -10.59 11.14 15.63
N GLU A 86 -10.09 12.22 15.00
CA GLU A 86 -10.50 13.58 15.35
C GLU A 86 -12.00 13.82 15.14
N LYS A 87 -12.60 13.28 14.08
CA LYS A 87 -14.05 13.32 13.86
C LYS A 87 -14.79 12.56 14.94
N ALA A 88 -14.37 11.33 15.23
CA ALA A 88 -14.98 10.49 16.25
C ALA A 88 -14.92 11.12 17.66
N LEU A 89 -13.83 11.81 17.99
CA LEU A 89 -13.68 12.50 19.29
C LEU A 89 -14.58 13.75 19.43
N ARG A 90 -15.08 14.31 18.32
CA ARG A 90 -16.04 15.42 18.32
C ARG A 90 -17.50 14.97 18.27
N ASP A 91 -17.75 13.66 18.18
CA ASP A 91 -19.09 13.09 18.18
C ASP A 91 -19.78 13.34 19.53
N PRO A 92 -21.11 13.47 19.59
CA PRO A 92 -21.87 13.53 20.86
C PRO A 92 -21.61 12.35 21.80
N GLU A 93 -21.32 11.16 21.24
CA GLU A 93 -20.98 9.94 21.98
C GLU A 93 -19.57 9.44 21.62
N PRO A 94 -18.50 10.16 22.01
CA PRO A 94 -17.16 9.94 21.46
C PRO A 94 -16.58 8.55 21.76
N ARG A 95 -16.95 7.95 22.91
CA ARG A 95 -16.49 6.60 23.25
C ARG A 95 -17.01 5.53 22.28
N GLU A 96 -18.26 5.62 21.93
CA GLU A 96 -18.89 4.67 21.00
C GLU A 96 -18.44 4.95 19.57
N ALA A 97 -18.30 6.21 19.17
CA ALA A 97 -17.77 6.61 17.87
C ALA A 97 -16.34 6.08 17.66
N VAL A 98 -15.46 6.24 18.64
CA VAL A 98 -14.07 5.71 18.57
C VAL A 98 -14.06 4.19 18.50
N LYS A 99 -14.87 3.51 19.31
CA LYS A 99 -14.96 2.05 19.25
C LYS A 99 -15.42 1.55 17.88
N ASN A 100 -16.46 2.18 17.31
CA ASN A 100 -16.97 1.83 15.99
C ASN A 100 -15.95 2.12 14.88
N LEU A 101 -15.19 3.20 15.00
CA LEU A 101 -14.07 3.51 14.11
C LEU A 101 -13.04 2.37 14.09
N PHE A 102 -12.59 1.89 15.25
CA PHE A 102 -11.61 0.81 15.30
C PHE A 102 -12.18 -0.53 14.83
N LEU A 103 -13.45 -0.82 15.06
CA LEU A 103 -14.09 -2.01 14.49
C LEU A 103 -14.12 -1.95 12.96
N LEU A 104 -14.43 -0.79 12.39
CA LEU A 104 -14.40 -0.58 10.94
C LEU A 104 -12.97 -0.66 10.39
N ALA A 105 -12.00 -0.07 11.10
CA ALA A 105 -10.59 -0.11 10.70
C ALA A 105 -10.07 -1.56 10.60
N ILE A 106 -10.35 -2.39 11.61
CA ILE A 106 -9.90 -3.79 11.63
C ILE A 106 -10.63 -4.63 10.57
N SER A 107 -11.93 -4.41 10.36
CA SER A 107 -12.74 -5.28 9.51
C SER A 107 -12.72 -4.91 8.01
N VAL A 108 -12.55 -3.64 7.69
CA VAL A 108 -12.66 -3.15 6.30
C VAL A 108 -11.39 -2.49 5.82
N TRP A 109 -10.84 -1.52 6.59
CA TRP A 109 -9.70 -0.74 6.12
C TRP A 109 -8.43 -1.57 6.03
N ALA A 110 -8.16 -2.36 7.07
CA ALA A 110 -6.99 -3.24 7.08
C ALA A 110 -6.98 -4.20 5.88
N LEU A 111 -8.14 -4.75 5.50
CA LEU A 111 -8.25 -5.62 4.33
C LEU A 111 -7.96 -4.86 3.02
N ARG A 112 -8.51 -3.66 2.86
CA ARG A 112 -8.27 -2.82 1.67
C ARG A 112 -6.80 -2.45 1.53
N GLU A 113 -6.16 -2.07 2.63
CA GLU A 113 -4.73 -1.74 2.65
C GLU A 113 -3.87 -2.98 2.37
N ALA A 114 -4.23 -4.14 2.90
CA ALA A 114 -3.54 -5.39 2.61
C ALA A 114 -3.61 -5.74 1.11
N ILE A 115 -4.77 -5.61 0.47
CA ILE A 115 -4.93 -5.84 -0.97
C ILE A 115 -4.04 -4.88 -1.76
N SER A 116 -4.07 -3.58 -1.42
CA SER A 116 -3.26 -2.55 -2.08
C SER A 116 -1.76 -2.83 -1.94
N SER A 117 -1.31 -3.19 -0.72
CA SER A 117 0.08 -3.53 -0.42
C SER A 117 0.56 -4.75 -1.20
N VAL A 118 -0.24 -5.82 -1.21
CA VAL A 118 0.11 -7.05 -1.95
C VAL A 118 0.18 -6.77 -3.44
N THR A 119 -0.78 -6.02 -4.00
CA THR A 119 -0.76 -5.66 -5.43
C THR A 119 0.50 -4.87 -5.79
N ALA A 120 0.84 -3.86 -4.99
CA ALA A 120 2.01 -3.01 -5.24
C ALA A 120 3.32 -3.80 -5.14
N ALA A 121 3.52 -4.53 -4.04
CA ALA A 121 4.75 -5.27 -3.78
C ALA A 121 4.94 -6.44 -4.76
N ALA A 122 3.88 -7.18 -5.08
CA ALA A 122 3.92 -8.28 -6.05
C ALA A 122 4.24 -7.78 -7.46
N SER A 123 3.56 -6.70 -7.90
CA SER A 123 3.80 -6.10 -9.21
C SER A 123 5.20 -5.52 -9.33
N PHE A 124 5.72 -4.90 -8.28
CA PHE A 124 7.10 -4.41 -8.22
C PHE A 124 8.10 -5.57 -8.32
N GLY A 125 8.00 -6.56 -7.44
CA GLY A 125 8.93 -7.70 -7.42
C GLY A 125 8.94 -8.48 -8.74
N SER A 126 7.77 -8.74 -9.32
CA SER A 126 7.65 -9.38 -10.62
C SER A 126 8.30 -8.56 -11.74
N THR A 127 8.15 -7.22 -11.70
CA THR A 127 8.75 -6.33 -12.70
C THR A 127 10.27 -6.32 -12.61
N GLU A 128 10.84 -6.31 -11.40
CA GLU A 128 12.29 -6.39 -11.20
C GLU A 128 12.87 -7.70 -11.74
N ALA A 129 12.22 -8.83 -11.46
CA ALA A 129 12.64 -10.13 -11.99
C ALA A 129 12.51 -10.20 -13.52
N ALA A 130 11.41 -9.68 -14.08
CA ALA A 130 11.19 -9.63 -15.53
C ALA A 130 12.25 -8.79 -16.23
N GLN A 131 12.66 -7.65 -15.65
CA GLN A 131 13.75 -6.83 -16.17
C GLN A 131 15.09 -7.54 -16.09
N ALA A 132 15.39 -8.23 -14.98
CA ALA A 132 16.60 -9.03 -14.83
C ALA A 132 16.65 -10.18 -15.85
N GLY A 133 15.50 -10.79 -16.16
CA GLY A 133 15.35 -11.83 -17.16
C GLY A 133 15.33 -11.34 -18.61
N GLY A 134 15.51 -10.03 -18.85
CA GLY A 134 15.60 -9.45 -20.19
C GLY A 134 14.29 -9.40 -20.96
N LEU A 135 13.15 -9.50 -20.27
CA LEU A 135 11.84 -9.30 -20.90
C LEU A 135 11.71 -7.85 -21.37
N GLN A 136 11.05 -7.65 -22.50
CA GLN A 136 11.07 -6.36 -23.21
C GLN A 136 9.80 -5.55 -22.98
N THR A 137 8.69 -6.22 -22.73
CA THR A 137 7.38 -5.58 -22.64
C THR A 137 6.64 -5.99 -21.37
N LYS A 138 5.71 -5.14 -20.97
CA LYS A 138 4.75 -5.42 -19.91
C LYS A 138 3.36 -5.00 -20.34
N ARG A 139 2.35 -5.75 -19.88
CA ARG A 139 0.94 -5.58 -20.23
C ARG A 139 0.11 -5.46 -18.98
N TRP A 140 -0.75 -4.44 -18.91
CA TRP A 140 -1.71 -4.27 -17.82
C TRP A 140 -2.83 -5.31 -17.90
N ARG A 141 -3.19 -5.92 -16.75
CA ARG A 141 -4.29 -6.87 -16.65
C ARG A 141 -5.21 -6.51 -15.50
N VAL A 142 -6.49 -6.44 -15.81
CA VAL A 142 -7.56 -6.23 -14.83
C VAL A 142 -8.07 -7.57 -14.34
N ASN A 143 -8.02 -7.80 -13.02
CA ASN A 143 -8.47 -9.06 -12.41
C ASN A 143 -9.69 -8.87 -11.50
N SER A 144 -10.11 -7.62 -11.24
CA SER A 144 -11.30 -7.32 -10.46
C SER A 144 -12.58 -7.59 -11.25
N SER A 145 -13.61 -8.08 -10.57
CA SER A 145 -14.97 -8.18 -11.13
C SER A 145 -15.69 -6.83 -11.18
N ASP A 146 -15.21 -5.84 -10.44
CA ASP A 146 -15.72 -4.47 -10.39
C ASP A 146 -14.54 -3.48 -10.47
N PRO A 147 -13.91 -3.35 -11.65
CA PRO A 147 -12.77 -2.48 -11.83
C PRO A 147 -13.22 -1.01 -11.99
N ARG A 148 -12.33 -0.09 -11.66
CA ARG A 148 -12.51 1.31 -12.04
C ARG A 148 -12.49 1.47 -13.54
N ASP A 149 -13.29 2.39 -14.08
CA ASP A 149 -13.33 2.69 -15.52
C ASP A 149 -11.93 2.99 -16.08
N ALA A 150 -11.13 3.78 -15.35
CA ALA A 150 -9.76 4.10 -15.72
C ALA A 150 -8.86 2.86 -15.85
N HIS A 151 -9.03 1.85 -14.98
CA HIS A 151 -8.27 0.61 -15.05
C HIS A 151 -8.81 -0.31 -16.15
N LEU A 152 -10.14 -0.36 -16.33
CA LEU A 152 -10.76 -1.15 -17.38
C LEU A 152 -10.29 -0.66 -18.77
N ALA A 153 -10.19 0.66 -18.96
CA ALA A 153 -9.69 1.25 -20.20
C ALA A 153 -8.23 0.89 -20.51
N MET A 154 -7.46 0.49 -19.51
CA MET A 154 -6.07 0.06 -19.65
C MET A 154 -5.89 -1.44 -19.86
N ASP A 155 -6.95 -2.25 -19.70
CA ASP A 155 -6.79 -3.70 -19.83
C ASP A 155 -6.24 -4.07 -21.21
N GLY A 156 -5.11 -4.77 -21.19
CA GLY A 156 -4.37 -5.12 -22.41
C GLY A 156 -3.40 -4.06 -22.92
N GLU A 157 -3.33 -2.86 -22.33
CA GLU A 157 -2.30 -1.88 -22.67
C GLU A 157 -0.91 -2.49 -22.49
N THR A 158 -0.10 -2.41 -23.56
CA THR A 158 1.25 -2.98 -23.58
C THR A 158 2.26 -1.88 -23.85
N VAL A 159 3.28 -1.80 -22.99
CA VAL A 159 4.36 -0.82 -23.10
C VAL A 159 5.71 -1.49 -22.93
N PRO A 160 6.82 -0.88 -23.38
CA PRO A 160 8.17 -1.33 -23.03
C PRO A 160 8.31 -1.46 -21.50
N ILE A 161 9.05 -2.45 -21.04
CA ILE A 161 9.09 -2.84 -19.61
C ILE A 161 9.51 -1.70 -18.68
N ARG A 162 10.32 -0.76 -19.14
CA ARG A 162 10.80 0.40 -18.36
C ARG A 162 9.92 1.63 -18.48
N GLU A 163 8.99 1.66 -19.42
CA GLU A 163 8.11 2.78 -19.67
C GLU A 163 6.93 2.77 -18.69
N ARG A 164 6.23 3.89 -18.62
CA ARG A 164 5.00 4.02 -17.83
C ARG A 164 3.79 3.70 -18.69
N PHE A 165 2.76 3.16 -18.06
CA PHE A 165 1.44 3.05 -18.68
C PHE A 165 0.81 4.44 -18.88
N SER A 166 -0.25 4.52 -19.67
CA SER A 166 -0.94 5.77 -20.01
C SER A 166 -1.43 6.55 -18.78
N ASN A 167 -1.69 5.88 -17.66
CA ASN A 167 -2.04 6.50 -16.38
C ASN A 167 -0.83 6.99 -15.56
N GLY A 168 0.38 6.94 -16.11
CA GLY A 168 1.61 7.38 -15.47
C GLY A 168 2.23 6.38 -14.48
N MET A 169 1.60 5.24 -14.24
CA MET A 169 2.10 4.19 -13.33
C MET A 169 3.10 3.27 -14.04
N ARG A 170 4.08 2.77 -13.31
CA ARG A 170 5.03 1.76 -13.81
C ARG A 170 4.47 0.34 -13.70
N TRP A 171 3.63 0.10 -12.72
CA TRP A 171 2.91 -1.17 -12.43
C TRP A 171 1.69 -0.88 -11.58
N PRO A 172 0.74 -1.82 -11.44
CA PRO A 172 -0.38 -1.70 -10.51
C PRO A 172 0.12 -1.51 -9.07
N GLY A 173 -0.40 -0.47 -8.41
CA GLY A 173 0.04 -0.10 -7.07
C GLY A 173 1.27 0.81 -7.03
N ASP A 174 1.78 1.29 -8.18
CA ASP A 174 2.84 2.33 -8.18
C ASP A 174 2.33 3.58 -7.45
N PRO A 175 3.07 4.12 -6.45
CA PRO A 175 2.70 5.34 -5.74
C PRO A 175 2.40 6.54 -6.65
N ALA A 176 2.97 6.58 -7.86
CA ALA A 176 2.70 7.63 -8.85
C ALA A 176 1.21 7.70 -9.27
N GLY A 177 0.44 6.62 -9.04
CA GLY A 177 -1.00 6.59 -9.34
C GLY A 177 -1.87 7.31 -8.31
N GLY A 178 -1.32 7.67 -7.15
CA GLY A 178 -2.10 8.24 -6.05
C GLY A 178 -3.08 7.26 -5.42
N ALA A 179 -3.72 7.67 -4.35
CA ALA A 179 -4.67 6.82 -3.62
C ALA A 179 -5.90 6.44 -4.45
N GLU A 180 -6.38 7.33 -5.30
CA GLU A 180 -7.53 7.11 -6.17
C GLU A 180 -7.34 5.96 -7.16
N ASN A 181 -6.09 5.69 -7.60
CA ASN A 181 -5.79 4.57 -8.48
C ASN A 181 -5.33 3.32 -7.73
N ASN A 182 -4.77 3.47 -6.53
CA ASN A 182 -4.12 2.36 -5.83
C ASN A 182 -5.02 1.68 -4.78
N ALA A 183 -5.95 2.41 -4.15
CA ALA A 183 -6.79 1.84 -3.12
C ALA A 183 -7.59 0.62 -3.65
N ASN A 184 -7.42 -0.53 -3.01
CA ASN A 184 -8.10 -1.79 -3.37
C ASN A 184 -7.88 -2.22 -4.83
N CYS A 185 -6.77 -1.85 -5.46
CA CYS A 185 -6.42 -2.27 -6.82
C CYS A 185 -6.04 -3.75 -6.82
N GLN A 186 -6.61 -4.51 -7.76
CA GLN A 186 -6.35 -5.94 -7.95
C GLN A 186 -5.80 -6.24 -9.37
N CYS A 187 -5.31 -5.22 -10.06
CA CYS A 187 -4.69 -5.41 -11.36
C CYS A 187 -3.33 -6.12 -11.22
N SER A 188 -2.86 -6.70 -12.30
CA SER A 188 -1.54 -7.33 -12.40
C SER A 188 -0.81 -6.92 -13.67
N VAL A 189 0.41 -7.42 -13.82
CA VAL A 189 1.25 -7.21 -15.01
C VAL A 189 1.60 -8.56 -15.61
N GLU A 190 1.42 -8.69 -16.91
CA GLU A 190 1.99 -9.77 -17.72
C GLU A 190 3.25 -9.26 -18.42
N PHE A 191 4.22 -10.13 -18.67
CA PHE A 191 5.48 -9.76 -19.29
C PHE A 191 5.71 -10.55 -20.58
N GLY A 192 6.35 -9.88 -21.58
CA GLY A 192 6.64 -10.43 -22.88
C GLY A 192 8.09 -10.18 -23.32
N ARG A 193 8.58 -11.02 -24.25
CA ARG A 193 9.86 -10.88 -24.92
C ARG A 193 9.79 -9.88 -26.06
#